data_66a1bd3d4a77d7edc2bfcdda2f682ff9
#
_entry.id   66a1bd3d4a77d7edc2bfcdda2f682ff9
#
_cell.length_a   1.000
_cell.length_b   1.000
_cell.length_c   1.000
_cell.angle_alpha   90.00
_cell.angle_beta   90.00
_cell.angle_gamma   90.00
#
_symmetry.space_group_name_H-M   'P 1'
#
loop_
_entity.id
_entity.type
_entity.pdbx_description
1 polymer ?
#
loop_
_entity_poly.entity_id
_entity_poly.type
_entity_poly.pdbx_seq_one_letter_code
_entity_poly.pdbx_strand_id
1 'polypeptide(L)'
;MEKDKLTNQNKYDTLEIKDIDKKSSLLTGKDILPCPYDKRTVTPNKLIAIWFAMAIEVTIFMSAAQLYQMIPVWEVLLACIVGHLLLFIVLLFTQDMGIKYGIPFAVSLRPSFGYVGAIVAPYFRAIPAMFWFGFQTWVAASAMNEIIHVTFHYDNLTLWIILVGFVQIAHTTLGIEAVTRLSQLAVPMLIAVGIYISYVAFTDFDLTLSEIWTMSGSKEKTCSFMFAALSFTGGWATMSISIMDITKDCVISPEECSTLGKVTKKYLPSQLIGIIPAVVFYTFIGILG
;
A
#
# COMPACT_ATOMS: atom_id res chain seq x y z
N MET A 1 43.12 12.03 9.67
CA MET A 1 41.68 12.06 10.05
C MET A 1 40.73 11.91 8.85
N GLU A 2 41.02 12.41 7.68
CA GLU A 2 40.20 12.28 6.49
C GLU A 2 40.36 10.93 5.77
N LYS A 3 41.58 10.36 5.78
CA LYS A 3 41.86 9.01 5.23
C LYS A 3 41.18 7.87 6.01
N ASP A 4 41.02 8.01 7.33
CA ASP A 4 40.36 6.98 8.14
C ASP A 4 38.84 6.95 7.97
N LYS A 5 38.21 8.08 7.58
CA LYS A 5 36.79 8.14 7.24
C LYS A 5 36.52 7.46 5.90
N LEU A 6 37.39 7.61 4.91
CA LEU A 6 37.29 6.94 3.61
C LEU A 6 37.50 5.42 3.72
N THR A 7 38.41 4.97 4.61
CA THR A 7 38.66 3.53 4.82
C THR A 7 37.50 2.83 5.53
N ASN A 8 36.82 3.52 6.45
CA ASN A 8 35.60 2.96 7.08
C ASN A 8 34.38 2.97 6.14
N GLN A 9 34.24 3.93 5.24
CA GLN A 9 33.19 3.96 4.25
C GLN A 9 33.31 2.76 3.28
N ASN A 10 34.53 2.48 2.78
CA ASN A 10 34.80 1.33 1.93
C ASN A 10 34.53 -0.04 2.62
N LYS A 11 34.62 -0.12 3.95
CA LYS A 11 34.39 -1.38 4.68
C LYS A 11 32.92 -1.82 4.68
N TYR A 12 31.97 -0.91 4.50
CA TYR A 12 30.54 -1.23 4.37
C TYR A 12 30.11 -1.35 2.90
N ASP A 13 30.80 -0.67 1.98
CA ASP A 13 30.54 -0.75 0.54
C ASP A 13 31.14 -2.01 -0.11
N THR A 14 32.17 -2.59 0.52
CA THR A 14 32.86 -3.80 0.05
C THR A 14 32.64 -5.03 0.93
N LEU A 15 31.45 -5.22 1.45
CA LEU A 15 30.98 -6.58 1.64
C LEU A 15 30.73 -7.13 0.23
N GLU A 16 31.84 -7.35 -0.50
CA GLU A 16 31.80 -8.14 -1.71
C GLU A 16 31.21 -9.49 -1.32
N ILE A 17 30.04 -9.74 -1.88
CA ILE A 17 29.24 -10.98 -1.75
C ILE A 17 30.08 -12.22 -2.18
N LYS A 18 31.34 -12.06 -2.53
CA LYS A 18 32.30 -13.10 -2.93
C LYS A 18 32.64 -14.11 -1.83
N ASP A 19 32.53 -13.72 -0.56
CA ASP A 19 32.95 -14.56 0.58
C ASP A 19 31.78 -15.18 1.38
N ILE A 20 30.55 -14.97 0.93
CA ILE A 20 29.42 -15.67 1.53
C ILE A 20 29.44 -17.11 1.03
N ASP A 21 29.95 -17.98 1.88
CA ASP A 21 30.07 -19.43 1.68
C ASP A 21 28.79 -19.97 1.03
N LYS A 22 28.91 -20.64 -0.13
CA LYS A 22 27.80 -21.22 -0.93
C LYS A 22 26.94 -22.23 -0.16
N LYS A 23 27.27 -22.50 1.10
CA LYS A 23 26.63 -23.50 1.95
C LYS A 23 25.26 -23.11 2.52
N SER A 24 24.81 -21.87 2.46
CA SER A 24 23.47 -21.50 2.99
C SER A 24 22.67 -20.69 1.97
N SER A 25 22.18 -21.34 0.93
CA SER A 25 21.29 -20.74 -0.08
C SER A 25 20.04 -20.05 0.54
N LEU A 26 19.57 -20.51 1.70
CA LEU A 26 18.47 -19.92 2.48
C LEU A 26 18.83 -18.56 3.10
N LEU A 27 20.11 -18.28 3.34
CA LEU A 27 20.58 -17.04 3.96
C LEU A 27 21.12 -16.03 2.94
N THR A 28 21.32 -16.44 1.70
CA THR A 28 22.04 -15.69 0.66
C THR A 28 21.27 -15.52 -0.65
N GLY A 29 19.96 -15.80 -0.65
CA GLY A 29 19.10 -15.55 -1.80
C GLY A 29 19.14 -14.07 -2.21
N LYS A 30 19.10 -13.77 -3.51
CA LYS A 30 19.17 -12.40 -4.04
C LYS A 30 18.12 -11.47 -3.43
N ASP A 31 16.95 -12.00 -3.11
CA ASP A 31 15.80 -11.23 -2.60
C ASP A 31 15.95 -10.80 -1.14
N ILE A 32 16.86 -11.47 -0.39
CA ILE A 32 17.11 -11.17 1.03
C ILE A 32 18.41 -10.40 1.25
N LEU A 33 19.17 -10.10 0.20
CA LEU A 33 20.36 -9.29 0.31
C LEU A 33 19.99 -7.80 0.43
N PRO A 34 20.74 -7.02 1.23
CA PRO A 34 20.57 -5.57 1.29
C PRO A 34 20.76 -4.93 -0.09
N CYS A 35 19.89 -3.98 -0.45
CA CYS A 35 20.04 -3.19 -1.67
C CYS A 35 21.18 -2.17 -1.48
N PRO A 36 22.27 -2.28 -2.26
CA PRO A 36 23.39 -1.32 -2.22
C PRO A 36 22.91 0.10 -2.58
N TYR A 37 23.56 1.13 -2.01
CA TYR A 37 23.17 2.53 -2.21
C TYR A 37 23.17 2.96 -3.68
N ASP A 38 24.13 2.49 -4.46
CA ASP A 38 24.31 2.77 -5.90
C ASP A 38 23.23 2.13 -6.78
N LYS A 39 22.55 1.08 -6.30
CA LYS A 39 21.47 0.38 -7.02
C LYS A 39 20.07 0.85 -6.66
N ARG A 40 19.93 1.73 -5.69
CA ARG A 40 18.64 2.25 -5.26
C ARG A 40 18.09 3.26 -6.26
N THR A 41 16.83 3.11 -6.64
CA THR A 41 16.21 3.87 -7.75
C THR A 41 14.96 4.66 -7.36
N VAL A 42 14.43 4.44 -6.16
CA VAL A 42 13.18 5.06 -5.71
C VAL A 42 13.46 6.42 -5.07
N THR A 43 13.27 7.48 -5.84
CA THR A 43 13.34 8.87 -5.35
C THR A 43 12.08 9.24 -4.57
N PRO A 44 12.06 10.33 -3.78
CA PRO A 44 10.85 10.80 -3.09
C PRO A 44 9.64 10.97 -4.03
N ASN A 45 9.83 11.50 -5.23
CA ASN A 45 8.77 11.68 -6.22
C ASN A 45 8.24 10.35 -6.77
N LYS A 46 9.12 9.37 -7.00
CA LYS A 46 8.69 8.03 -7.38
C LYS A 46 7.90 7.36 -6.25
N LEU A 47 8.31 7.57 -4.99
CA LEU A 47 7.60 7.04 -3.84
C LEU A 47 6.21 7.66 -3.69
N ILE A 48 6.03 8.97 -3.98
CA ILE A 48 4.70 9.59 -4.06
C ILE A 48 3.82 8.86 -5.08
N ALA A 49 4.33 8.59 -6.27
CA ALA A 49 3.58 7.90 -7.31
C ALA A 49 3.22 6.46 -6.92
N ILE A 50 4.14 5.75 -6.27
CA ILE A 50 3.88 4.39 -5.74
C ILE A 50 2.78 4.44 -4.67
N TRP A 51 2.89 5.34 -3.69
CA TRP A 51 1.88 5.49 -2.64
C TRP A 51 0.51 5.87 -3.21
N PHE A 52 0.48 6.82 -4.14
CA PHE A 52 -0.75 7.24 -4.80
C PHE A 52 -1.40 6.07 -5.55
N ALA A 53 -0.63 5.31 -6.32
CA ALA A 53 -1.12 4.14 -7.04
C ALA A 53 -1.65 3.03 -6.10
N MET A 54 -1.00 2.83 -4.96
CA MET A 54 -1.44 1.85 -3.96
C MET A 54 -2.67 2.30 -3.18
N ALA A 55 -2.82 3.61 -2.97
CA ALA A 55 -3.96 4.18 -2.24
C ALA A 55 -5.26 4.22 -3.05
N ILE A 56 -5.16 4.14 -4.37
CA ILE A 56 -6.31 4.05 -5.27
C ILE A 56 -6.73 2.59 -5.39
N GLU A 57 -7.52 2.12 -4.45
CA GLU A 57 -8.02 0.74 -4.43
C GLU A 57 -9.52 0.64 -4.13
N VAL A 58 -10.17 -0.37 -4.70
CA VAL A 58 -11.61 -0.58 -4.59
C VAL A 58 -12.05 -0.85 -3.16
N THR A 59 -11.18 -1.39 -2.31
CA THR A 59 -11.50 -1.70 -0.91
C THR A 59 -11.76 -0.44 -0.08
N ILE A 60 -11.06 0.66 -0.34
CA ILE A 60 -11.34 1.97 0.29
C ILE A 60 -12.71 2.49 -0.14
N PHE A 61 -13.01 2.41 -1.43
CA PHE A 61 -14.31 2.76 -2.00
C PHE A 61 -15.44 1.99 -1.30
N MET A 62 -15.34 0.65 -1.22
CA MET A 62 -16.35 -0.19 -0.57
C MET A 62 -16.48 0.09 0.93
N SER A 63 -15.37 0.31 1.63
CA SER A 63 -15.39 0.64 3.06
C SER A 63 -16.07 1.99 3.30
N ALA A 64 -15.84 2.96 2.44
CA ALA A 64 -16.49 4.25 2.50
C ALA A 64 -18.01 4.16 2.30
N ALA A 65 -18.46 3.39 1.29
CA ALA A 65 -19.88 3.12 1.04
C ALA A 65 -20.57 2.44 2.22
N GLN A 66 -19.90 1.49 2.87
CA GLN A 66 -20.44 0.80 4.06
C GLN A 66 -20.49 1.75 5.28
N LEU A 67 -19.43 2.50 5.54
CA LEU A 67 -19.38 3.43 6.68
C LEU A 67 -20.38 4.58 6.53
N TYR A 68 -20.61 5.06 5.32
CA TYR A 68 -21.63 6.06 5.03
C TYR A 68 -23.03 5.63 5.48
N GLN A 69 -23.35 4.33 5.44
CA GLN A 69 -24.61 3.81 5.96
C GLN A 69 -24.71 3.90 7.49
N MET A 70 -23.63 4.17 8.19
CA MET A 70 -23.53 4.12 9.65
C MET A 70 -23.29 5.47 10.31
N ILE A 71 -22.57 6.38 9.61
CA ILE A 71 -22.17 7.70 10.12
C ILE A 71 -22.21 8.74 9.00
N PRO A 72 -22.30 10.06 9.32
CA PRO A 72 -22.32 11.12 8.33
C PRO A 72 -21.05 11.17 7.46
N VAL A 73 -21.18 11.67 6.24
CA VAL A 73 -20.08 11.80 5.27
C VAL A 73 -18.83 12.48 5.85
N TRP A 74 -19.00 13.62 6.54
CA TRP A 74 -17.87 14.33 7.13
C TRP A 74 -17.12 13.50 8.18
N GLU A 75 -17.83 12.66 8.94
CA GLU A 75 -17.20 11.76 9.90
C GLU A 75 -16.44 10.62 9.18
N VAL A 76 -16.96 10.08 8.08
CA VAL A 76 -16.28 9.07 7.26
C VAL A 76 -14.97 9.63 6.70
N LEU A 77 -15.01 10.83 6.12
CA LEU A 77 -13.82 11.48 5.58
C LEU A 77 -12.78 11.79 6.66
N LEU A 78 -13.22 12.29 7.80
CA LEU A 78 -12.33 12.55 8.93
C LEU A 78 -11.76 11.25 9.51
N ALA A 79 -12.57 10.19 9.61
CA ALA A 79 -12.13 8.87 10.05
C ALA A 79 -11.10 8.26 9.08
N CYS A 80 -11.27 8.45 7.78
CA CYS A 80 -10.28 8.05 6.77
C CYS A 80 -8.94 8.75 7.01
N ILE A 81 -8.93 10.07 7.20
CA ILE A 81 -7.70 10.83 7.48
C ILE A 81 -7.05 10.36 8.79
N VAL A 82 -7.82 10.29 9.88
CA VAL A 82 -7.29 9.89 11.20
C VAL A 82 -6.78 8.46 11.18
N GLY A 83 -7.50 7.54 10.53
CA GLY A 83 -7.09 6.14 10.40
C GLY A 83 -5.75 6.00 9.67
N HIS A 84 -5.55 6.74 8.58
CA HIS A 84 -4.28 6.73 7.85
C HIS A 84 -3.16 7.46 8.61
N LEU A 85 -3.46 8.50 9.39
CA LEU A 85 -2.47 9.14 10.25
C LEU A 85 -2.01 8.20 11.38
N LEU A 86 -2.90 7.40 11.96
CA LEU A 86 -2.51 6.35 12.92
C LEU A 86 -1.61 5.30 12.26
N LEU A 87 -1.94 4.89 11.03
CA LEU A 87 -1.11 3.98 10.24
C LEU A 87 0.29 4.54 9.99
N PHE A 88 0.42 5.84 9.74
CA PHE A 88 1.71 6.48 9.49
C PHE A 88 2.69 6.35 10.64
N ILE A 89 2.22 6.25 11.87
CA ILE A 89 3.09 6.00 13.03
C ILE A 89 3.84 4.68 12.85
N VAL A 90 3.14 3.62 12.46
CA VAL A 90 3.77 2.31 12.20
C VAL A 90 4.66 2.37 10.95
N LEU A 91 4.16 2.98 9.87
CA LEU A 91 4.90 3.12 8.62
C LEU A 91 6.24 3.85 8.80
N LEU A 92 6.31 4.89 9.64
CA LEU A 92 7.55 5.62 9.89
C LEU A 92 8.65 4.73 10.45
N PHE A 93 8.32 3.85 11.41
CA PHE A 93 9.31 2.96 12.02
C PHE A 93 9.73 1.84 11.07
N THR A 94 8.79 1.25 10.36
CA THR A 94 9.06 0.11 9.48
C THR A 94 9.77 0.54 8.20
N GLN A 95 9.35 1.64 7.57
CA GLN A 95 10.01 2.16 6.38
C GLN A 95 11.44 2.62 6.64
N ASP A 96 11.72 3.19 7.83
CA ASP A 96 13.07 3.67 8.18
C ASP A 96 14.10 2.55 8.09
N MET A 97 13.75 1.36 8.55
CA MET A 97 14.61 0.18 8.43
C MET A 97 14.90 -0.17 6.96
N GLY A 98 13.88 -0.15 6.09
CA GLY A 98 14.05 -0.38 4.66
C GLY A 98 14.95 0.67 4.02
N ILE A 99 14.65 1.95 4.24
CA ILE A 99 15.39 3.06 3.63
C ILE A 99 16.84 3.10 4.12
N LYS A 100 17.05 2.99 5.41
CA LYS A 100 18.36 3.14 6.04
C LYS A 100 19.30 1.99 5.70
N TYR A 101 18.83 0.77 5.84
CA TYR A 101 19.66 -0.42 5.70
C TYR A 101 19.50 -1.14 4.35
N GLY A 102 18.51 -0.76 3.53
CA GLY A 102 18.23 -1.42 2.25
C GLY A 102 17.76 -2.86 2.41
N ILE A 103 17.19 -3.24 3.56
CA ILE A 103 16.83 -4.62 3.89
C ILE A 103 15.34 -4.89 3.72
N PRO A 104 14.96 -6.08 3.26
CA PRO A 104 13.57 -6.51 3.20
C PRO A 104 13.03 -6.91 4.58
N PHE A 105 11.69 -7.09 4.66
CA PHE A 105 10.98 -7.43 5.89
C PHE A 105 11.55 -8.66 6.60
N ALA A 106 11.75 -9.76 5.90
CA ALA A 106 12.27 -11.00 6.51
C ALA A 106 13.65 -10.83 7.16
N VAL A 107 14.50 -9.95 6.62
CA VAL A 107 15.83 -9.67 7.17
C VAL A 107 15.75 -8.76 8.39
N SER A 108 14.83 -7.79 8.40
CA SER A 108 14.64 -6.87 9.51
C SER A 108 14.23 -7.56 10.81
N LEU A 109 13.65 -8.74 10.72
CA LEU A 109 13.21 -9.55 11.87
C LEU A 109 14.35 -10.33 12.56
N ARG A 110 15.48 -10.53 11.88
CA ARG A 110 16.59 -11.36 12.38
C ARG A 110 17.18 -10.88 13.73
N PRO A 111 17.36 -9.59 13.98
CA PRO A 111 17.88 -9.13 15.27
C PRO A 111 16.99 -9.47 16.45
N SER A 112 15.66 -9.47 16.27
CA SER A 112 14.68 -9.71 17.33
C SER A 112 14.28 -11.16 17.48
N PHE A 113 14.18 -11.90 16.37
CA PHE A 113 13.62 -13.26 16.34
C PHE A 113 14.65 -14.34 16.01
N GLY A 114 15.92 -13.96 15.73
CA GLY A 114 16.93 -14.86 15.23
C GLY A 114 16.61 -15.35 13.81
N TYR A 115 17.45 -16.25 13.27
CA TYR A 115 17.28 -16.74 11.89
C TYR A 115 16.02 -17.58 11.70
N VAL A 116 15.70 -18.45 12.67
CA VAL A 116 14.53 -19.35 12.59
C VAL A 116 13.24 -18.52 12.73
N GLY A 117 13.15 -17.64 13.72
CA GLY A 117 11.98 -16.81 13.90
C GLY A 117 11.74 -15.84 12.73
N ALA A 118 12.81 -15.35 12.12
CA ALA A 118 12.73 -14.51 10.91
C ALA A 118 12.24 -15.27 9.66
N ILE A 119 12.28 -16.60 9.66
CA ILE A 119 11.64 -17.43 8.63
C ILE A 119 10.16 -17.62 8.97
N VAL A 120 9.83 -17.87 10.22
CA VAL A 120 8.46 -18.21 10.67
C VAL A 120 7.53 -16.99 10.63
N ALA A 121 7.98 -15.82 11.09
CA ALA A 121 7.15 -14.64 11.19
C ALA A 121 6.53 -14.17 9.85
N PRO A 122 7.23 -14.21 8.69
CA PRO A 122 6.62 -13.91 7.40
C PRO A 122 5.46 -14.83 7.01
N TYR A 123 5.43 -16.08 7.46
CA TYR A 123 4.29 -16.97 7.22
C TYR A 123 3.02 -16.50 7.93
N PHE A 124 3.14 -16.00 9.17
CA PHE A 124 2.00 -15.39 9.86
C PHE A 124 1.49 -14.14 9.12
N ARG A 125 2.39 -13.35 8.56
CA ARG A 125 2.02 -12.20 7.73
C ARG A 125 1.37 -12.62 6.41
N ALA A 126 1.72 -13.78 5.88
CA ALA A 126 1.16 -14.31 4.64
C ALA A 126 -0.33 -14.69 4.78
N ILE A 127 -0.79 -15.09 5.97
CA ILE A 127 -2.20 -15.47 6.20
C ILE A 127 -3.16 -14.31 5.89
N PRO A 128 -3.03 -13.10 6.49
CA PRO A 128 -3.85 -11.97 6.10
C PRO A 128 -3.68 -11.58 4.63
N ALA A 129 -2.47 -11.72 4.07
CA ALA A 129 -2.24 -11.40 2.66
C ALA A 129 -3.02 -12.34 1.72
N MET A 130 -3.11 -13.64 2.05
CA MET A 130 -3.94 -14.59 1.30
C MET A 130 -5.44 -14.26 1.41
N PHE A 131 -5.89 -13.85 2.61
CA PHE A 131 -7.27 -13.37 2.80
C PHE A 131 -7.55 -12.17 1.90
N TRP A 132 -6.69 -11.16 1.93
CA TRP A 132 -6.82 -9.97 1.08
C TRP A 132 -6.78 -10.30 -0.41
N PHE A 133 -5.90 -11.20 -0.83
CA PHE A 133 -5.85 -11.66 -2.21
C PHE A 133 -7.18 -12.28 -2.64
N GLY A 134 -7.74 -13.19 -1.83
CA GLY A 134 -9.04 -13.82 -2.11
C GLY A 134 -10.19 -12.80 -2.14
N PHE A 135 -10.21 -11.86 -1.18
CA PHE A 135 -11.22 -10.81 -1.13
C PHE A 135 -11.17 -9.90 -2.37
N GLN A 136 -9.99 -9.41 -2.74
CA GLN A 136 -9.83 -8.57 -3.93
C GLN A 136 -10.14 -9.34 -5.23
N THR A 137 -9.81 -10.63 -5.29
CA THR A 137 -10.20 -11.50 -6.41
C THR A 137 -11.71 -11.58 -6.53
N TRP A 138 -12.41 -11.79 -5.42
CA TRP A 138 -13.88 -11.83 -5.40
C TRP A 138 -14.48 -10.50 -5.84
N VAL A 139 -13.99 -9.37 -5.35
CA VAL A 139 -14.47 -8.02 -5.75
C VAL A 139 -14.29 -7.80 -7.25
N ALA A 140 -13.09 -8.09 -7.79
CA ALA A 140 -12.82 -7.94 -9.21
C ALA A 140 -13.67 -8.88 -10.08
N ALA A 141 -13.86 -10.11 -9.63
CA ALA A 141 -14.72 -11.09 -10.31
C ALA A 141 -16.19 -10.67 -10.29
N SER A 142 -16.67 -10.11 -9.18
CA SER A 142 -18.05 -9.61 -9.07
C SER A 142 -18.30 -8.44 -10.02
N ALA A 143 -17.35 -7.49 -10.10
CA ALA A 143 -17.43 -6.39 -11.05
C ALA A 143 -17.42 -6.88 -12.52
N MET A 144 -16.55 -7.85 -12.84
CA MET A 144 -16.51 -8.46 -14.18
C MET A 144 -17.81 -9.20 -14.50
N ASN A 145 -18.33 -9.96 -13.53
CA ASN A 145 -19.60 -10.68 -13.70
C ASN A 145 -20.76 -9.72 -13.99
N GLU A 146 -20.83 -8.60 -13.28
CA GLU A 146 -21.87 -7.58 -13.48
C GLU A 146 -21.79 -6.95 -14.88
N ILE A 147 -20.60 -6.56 -15.30
CA ILE A 147 -20.37 -6.01 -16.66
C ILE A 147 -20.83 -7.00 -17.73
N ILE A 148 -20.49 -8.27 -17.59
CA ILE A 148 -20.83 -9.32 -18.57
C ILE A 148 -22.33 -9.63 -18.50
N HIS A 149 -22.92 -9.65 -17.29
CA HIS A 149 -24.35 -9.84 -17.12
C HIS A 149 -25.16 -8.74 -17.83
N VAL A 150 -24.83 -7.48 -17.61
CA VAL A 150 -25.53 -6.36 -18.27
C VAL A 150 -25.33 -6.36 -19.79
N THR A 151 -24.13 -6.75 -20.27
CA THR A 151 -23.80 -6.66 -21.70
C THR A 151 -24.28 -7.89 -22.50
N PHE A 152 -24.10 -9.08 -21.94
CA PHE A 152 -24.31 -10.37 -22.64
C PHE A 152 -25.37 -11.25 -22.00
N HIS A 153 -26.01 -10.81 -20.91
CA HIS A 153 -26.98 -11.57 -20.12
C HIS A 153 -26.45 -12.92 -19.61
N TYR A 154 -25.14 -12.98 -19.34
CA TYR A 154 -24.48 -14.17 -18.82
C TYR A 154 -24.01 -13.95 -17.39
N ASP A 155 -24.43 -14.81 -16.46
CA ASP A 155 -24.13 -14.75 -15.04
C ASP A 155 -23.43 -16.03 -14.59
N ASN A 156 -22.17 -15.94 -14.19
CA ASN A 156 -21.41 -17.04 -13.62
C ASN A 156 -20.24 -16.54 -12.78
N LEU A 157 -20.52 -16.08 -11.56
CA LEU A 157 -19.52 -15.53 -10.65
C LEU A 157 -18.36 -16.50 -10.38
N THR A 158 -18.65 -17.81 -10.25
CA THR A 158 -17.60 -18.82 -10.00
C THR A 158 -16.57 -18.87 -11.12
N LEU A 159 -17.03 -18.80 -12.37
CA LEU A 159 -16.13 -18.76 -13.54
C LEU A 159 -15.22 -17.54 -13.45
N TRP A 160 -15.79 -16.37 -13.13
CA TRP A 160 -15.00 -15.12 -13.05
C TRP A 160 -14.02 -15.13 -11.89
N ILE A 161 -14.35 -15.70 -10.73
CA ILE A 161 -13.39 -15.87 -9.62
C ILE A 161 -12.18 -16.70 -10.07
N ILE A 162 -12.41 -17.81 -10.77
CA ILE A 162 -11.32 -18.67 -11.26
C ILE A 162 -10.45 -17.94 -12.29
N LEU A 163 -11.08 -17.28 -13.27
CA LEU A 163 -10.37 -16.57 -14.33
C LEU A 163 -9.57 -15.37 -13.79
N VAL A 164 -10.18 -14.52 -12.97
CA VAL A 164 -9.51 -13.36 -12.38
C VAL A 164 -8.38 -13.81 -11.46
N GLY A 165 -8.60 -14.83 -10.61
CA GLY A 165 -7.56 -15.38 -9.75
C GLY A 165 -6.38 -15.93 -10.56
N PHE A 166 -6.65 -16.66 -11.63
CA PHE A 166 -5.60 -17.16 -12.53
C PHE A 166 -4.81 -16.01 -13.18
N VAL A 167 -5.50 -14.99 -13.71
CA VAL A 167 -4.85 -13.82 -14.32
C VAL A 167 -3.99 -13.07 -13.31
N GLN A 168 -4.47 -12.87 -12.07
CA GLN A 168 -3.68 -12.23 -11.01
C GLN A 168 -2.42 -13.02 -10.67
N ILE A 169 -2.53 -14.35 -10.51
CA ILE A 169 -1.37 -15.21 -10.25
C ILE A 169 -0.37 -15.14 -11.42
N ALA A 170 -0.86 -15.31 -12.65
CA ALA A 170 -0.02 -15.23 -13.85
C ALA A 170 0.68 -13.87 -13.96
N HIS A 171 -0.06 -12.78 -13.69
CA HIS A 171 0.51 -11.42 -13.73
C HIS A 171 1.58 -11.22 -12.65
N THR A 172 1.36 -11.74 -11.44
CA THR A 172 2.32 -11.63 -10.33
C THR A 172 3.63 -12.36 -10.64
N THR A 173 3.60 -13.46 -11.41
CA THR A 173 4.82 -14.19 -11.83
C THR A 173 5.70 -13.38 -12.78
N LEU A 174 5.15 -12.37 -13.46
CA LEU A 174 5.91 -11.45 -14.32
C LEU A 174 6.74 -10.43 -13.54
N GLY A 175 6.56 -10.37 -12.23
CA GLY A 175 7.34 -9.55 -11.31
C GLY A 175 6.82 -8.11 -11.14
N ILE A 176 7.52 -7.36 -10.29
CA ILE A 176 7.11 -6.03 -9.84
C ILE A 176 6.99 -5.01 -10.99
N GLU A 177 7.80 -5.15 -12.03
CA GLU A 177 7.75 -4.24 -13.18
C GLU A 177 6.44 -4.34 -13.95
N ALA A 178 5.91 -5.55 -14.15
CA ALA A 178 4.63 -5.78 -14.80
C ALA A 178 3.48 -5.20 -13.95
N VAL A 179 3.51 -5.42 -12.63
CA VAL A 179 2.54 -4.84 -11.69
C VAL A 179 2.56 -3.31 -11.76
N THR A 180 3.75 -2.71 -11.78
CA THR A 180 3.91 -1.25 -11.88
C THR A 180 3.33 -0.69 -13.19
N ARG A 181 3.59 -1.34 -14.32
CA ARG A 181 3.04 -0.93 -15.63
C ARG A 181 1.52 -1.00 -15.65
N LEU A 182 0.94 -2.07 -15.11
CA LEU A 182 -0.52 -2.19 -14.99
C LEU A 182 -1.12 -1.08 -14.12
N SER A 183 -0.50 -0.79 -12.97
CA SER A 183 -0.93 0.29 -12.10
C SER A 183 -0.87 1.65 -12.76
N GLN A 184 0.18 1.93 -13.54
CA GLN A 184 0.30 3.18 -14.32
C GLN A 184 -0.81 3.37 -15.34
N LEU A 185 -1.33 2.27 -15.91
CA LEU A 185 -2.47 2.32 -16.83
C LEU A 185 -3.80 2.42 -16.08
N ALA A 186 -3.96 1.66 -15.00
CA ALA A 186 -5.21 1.58 -14.24
C ALA A 186 -5.53 2.87 -13.46
N VAL A 187 -4.53 3.52 -12.86
CA VAL A 187 -4.74 4.71 -12.01
C VAL A 187 -5.43 5.86 -12.75
N PRO A 188 -4.99 6.29 -13.96
CA PRO A 188 -5.70 7.33 -14.68
C PRO A 188 -7.15 6.97 -15.05
N MET A 189 -7.40 5.70 -15.37
CA MET A 189 -8.77 5.21 -15.66
C MET A 189 -9.65 5.28 -14.42
N LEU A 190 -9.15 4.85 -13.28
CA LEU A 190 -9.87 4.89 -12.01
C LEU A 190 -10.17 6.33 -11.58
N ILE A 191 -9.22 7.25 -11.77
CA ILE A 191 -9.45 8.68 -11.52
C ILE A 191 -10.55 9.22 -12.45
N ALA A 192 -10.51 8.88 -13.74
CA ALA A 192 -11.51 9.32 -14.70
C ALA A 192 -12.91 8.82 -14.33
N VAL A 193 -13.03 7.55 -13.94
CA VAL A 193 -14.30 6.97 -13.44
C VAL A 193 -14.78 7.70 -12.18
N GLY A 194 -13.87 8.00 -11.24
CA GLY A 194 -14.20 8.73 -10.04
C GLY A 194 -14.71 10.15 -10.32
N ILE A 195 -14.08 10.85 -11.26
CA ILE A 195 -14.53 12.18 -11.71
C ILE A 195 -15.92 12.07 -12.36
N TYR A 196 -16.13 11.04 -13.18
CA TYR A 196 -17.42 10.80 -13.82
C TYR A 196 -18.54 10.55 -12.81
N ILE A 197 -18.30 9.67 -11.81
CA ILE A 197 -19.26 9.44 -10.71
C ILE A 197 -19.57 10.74 -9.98
N SER A 198 -18.55 11.54 -9.67
CA SER A 198 -18.75 12.84 -9.02
C SER A 198 -19.58 13.78 -9.90
N TYR A 199 -19.30 13.85 -11.20
CA TYR A 199 -20.06 14.66 -12.15
C TYR A 199 -21.54 14.25 -12.16
N VAL A 200 -21.85 12.96 -12.27
CA VAL A 200 -23.23 12.44 -12.24
C VAL A 200 -23.93 12.80 -10.93
N ALA A 201 -23.24 12.65 -9.79
CA ALA A 201 -23.80 12.99 -8.49
C ALA A 201 -24.23 14.46 -8.39
N PHE A 202 -23.43 15.38 -8.95
CA PHE A 202 -23.74 16.82 -8.93
C PHE A 202 -24.75 17.27 -9.99
N THR A 203 -24.82 16.59 -11.15
CA THR A 203 -25.68 17.02 -12.25
C THR A 203 -27.02 16.30 -12.30
N ASP A 204 -27.03 14.98 -12.12
CA ASP A 204 -28.25 14.17 -12.31
C ASP A 204 -29.06 14.06 -11.01
N PHE A 205 -28.38 14.20 -9.85
CA PHE A 205 -29.03 14.16 -8.54
C PHE A 205 -29.13 15.54 -7.88
N ASP A 206 -28.68 16.64 -8.54
CA ASP A 206 -28.72 18.03 -8.04
C ASP A 206 -28.12 18.19 -6.63
N LEU A 207 -27.16 17.36 -6.27
CA LEU A 207 -26.55 17.38 -4.93
C LEU A 207 -25.60 18.56 -4.79
N THR A 208 -25.74 19.32 -3.72
CA THR A 208 -24.79 20.36 -3.32
C THR A 208 -23.71 19.80 -2.37
N LEU A 209 -22.53 20.41 -2.36
CA LEU A 209 -21.46 20.03 -1.41
C LEU A 209 -21.90 20.10 0.06
N SER A 210 -22.76 21.05 0.42
CA SER A 210 -23.28 21.21 1.78
C SER A 210 -24.23 20.07 2.17
N GLU A 211 -25.04 19.60 1.24
CA GLU A 211 -25.93 18.46 1.44
C GLU A 211 -25.10 17.18 1.58
N ILE A 212 -24.20 16.93 0.64
CA ILE A 212 -23.31 15.75 0.69
C ILE A 212 -22.55 15.70 2.02
N TRP A 213 -22.04 16.83 2.50
CA TRP A 213 -21.22 16.90 3.72
C TRP A 213 -21.96 16.37 4.96
N THR A 214 -23.25 16.64 5.05
CA THR A 214 -24.11 16.26 6.19
C THR A 214 -24.94 15.01 5.94
N MET A 215 -24.96 14.48 4.71
CA MET A 215 -25.69 13.25 4.39
C MET A 215 -25.23 12.07 5.25
N SER A 216 -26.17 11.20 5.56
CA SER A 216 -25.92 9.90 6.18
C SER A 216 -26.93 8.91 5.62
N GLY A 217 -26.49 7.72 5.31
CA GLY A 217 -27.37 6.63 4.85
C GLY A 217 -28.31 6.13 5.95
N SER A 218 -28.03 6.41 7.22
CA SER A 218 -28.87 6.10 8.37
C SER A 218 -29.33 7.34 9.10
N LYS A 219 -30.57 7.31 9.65
CA LYS A 219 -31.09 8.39 10.52
C LYS A 219 -30.42 8.42 11.89
N GLU A 220 -29.91 7.29 12.34
CA GLU A 220 -29.22 7.14 13.62
C GLU A 220 -27.78 6.69 13.39
N LYS A 221 -26.86 7.27 14.16
CA LYS A 221 -25.46 6.86 14.15
C LYS A 221 -25.32 5.48 14.76
N THR A 222 -24.90 4.48 13.96
CA THR A 222 -24.83 3.08 14.36
C THR A 222 -23.42 2.60 14.68
N CYS A 223 -22.37 3.37 14.36
CA CYS A 223 -21.01 3.04 14.77
C CYS A 223 -20.25 4.25 15.34
N SER A 224 -19.19 3.99 16.10
CA SER A 224 -18.36 5.05 16.66
C SER A 224 -17.36 5.56 15.63
N PHE A 225 -16.96 6.83 15.76
CA PHE A 225 -15.88 7.42 14.97
C PHE A 225 -14.58 6.59 15.02
N MET A 226 -14.23 6.10 16.21
CA MET A 226 -13.02 5.29 16.38
C MET A 226 -13.11 3.95 15.63
N PHE A 227 -14.27 3.32 15.59
CA PHE A 227 -14.48 2.12 14.77
C PHE A 227 -14.24 2.41 13.30
N ALA A 228 -14.78 3.50 12.77
CA ALA A 228 -14.57 3.89 11.39
C ALA A 228 -13.09 4.19 11.09
N ALA A 229 -12.40 4.93 11.96
CA ALA A 229 -10.98 5.23 11.81
C ALA A 229 -10.12 3.95 11.84
N LEU A 230 -10.38 3.03 12.77
CA LEU A 230 -9.66 1.76 12.86
C LEU A 230 -9.97 0.83 11.68
N SER A 231 -11.15 0.92 11.07
CA SER A 231 -11.47 0.16 9.84
C SER A 231 -10.55 0.58 8.68
N PHE A 232 -10.31 1.86 8.48
CA PHE A 232 -9.34 2.35 7.50
C PHE A 232 -7.90 1.97 7.87
N THR A 233 -7.51 2.07 9.15
CA THR A 233 -6.20 1.62 9.62
C THR A 233 -5.98 0.13 9.35
N GLY A 234 -7.01 -0.69 9.63
CA GLY A 234 -6.97 -2.16 9.50
C GLY A 234 -6.71 -2.63 8.07
N GLY A 235 -7.27 -1.94 7.07
CA GLY A 235 -7.07 -2.27 5.66
C GLY A 235 -5.60 -2.34 5.24
N TRP A 236 -4.78 -1.48 5.82
CA TRP A 236 -3.35 -1.36 5.47
C TRP A 236 -2.39 -1.87 6.57
N ALA A 237 -2.91 -2.33 7.69
CA ALA A 237 -2.10 -2.71 8.85
C ALA A 237 -1.04 -3.77 8.52
N THR A 238 -1.41 -4.81 7.75
CA THR A 238 -0.48 -5.88 7.37
C THR A 238 0.61 -5.42 6.41
N MET A 239 0.29 -4.47 5.51
CA MET A 239 1.26 -3.89 4.61
C MET A 239 2.24 -2.98 5.34
N SER A 240 1.77 -2.21 6.32
CA SER A 240 2.61 -1.30 7.09
C SER A 240 3.77 -2.01 7.81
N ILE A 241 3.58 -3.26 8.22
CA ILE A 241 4.62 -4.06 8.86
C ILE A 241 5.72 -4.46 7.87
N SER A 242 5.38 -4.70 6.60
CA SER A 242 6.31 -5.19 5.56
C SER A 242 6.71 -4.14 4.52
N ILE A 243 6.45 -2.87 4.77
CA ILE A 243 6.69 -1.79 3.81
C ILE A 243 8.16 -1.65 3.40
N MET A 244 9.08 -2.16 4.19
CA MET A 244 10.51 -2.17 3.86
C MET A 244 10.82 -2.97 2.59
N ASP A 245 9.97 -3.89 2.17
CA ASP A 245 10.13 -4.59 0.88
C ASP A 245 10.05 -3.62 -0.32
N ILE A 246 9.33 -2.51 -0.16
CA ILE A 246 9.23 -1.44 -1.17
C ILE A 246 10.28 -0.35 -0.89
N THR A 247 10.47 0.02 0.37
CA THR A 247 11.30 1.19 0.72
C THR A 247 12.80 0.88 0.79
N LYS A 248 13.23 -0.38 0.72
CA LYS A 248 14.63 -0.78 0.62
C LYS A 248 15.36 -0.19 -0.59
N ASP A 249 14.62 0.11 -1.65
CA ASP A 249 15.15 0.68 -2.89
C ASP A 249 15.12 2.21 -2.93
N CYS A 250 14.79 2.86 -1.80
CA CYS A 250 14.74 4.32 -1.70
C CYS A 250 16.14 4.95 -1.71
N VAL A 251 16.32 5.98 -2.54
CA VAL A 251 17.59 6.68 -2.73
C VAL A 251 17.94 7.52 -1.50
N ILE A 252 18.99 7.15 -0.80
CA ILE A 252 19.51 7.88 0.35
C ILE A 252 21.04 7.84 0.35
N SER A 253 21.67 8.89 0.85
CA SER A 253 23.13 8.87 1.06
C SER A 253 23.50 8.30 2.44
N PRO A 254 24.70 7.71 2.61
CA PRO A 254 25.18 7.26 3.91
C PRO A 254 25.16 8.34 4.99
N GLU A 255 25.39 9.60 4.62
CA GLU A 255 25.35 10.74 5.53
C GLU A 255 23.94 11.06 6.04
N GLU A 256 22.93 10.88 5.18
CA GLU A 256 21.52 11.04 5.53
C GLU A 256 21.01 9.91 6.44
N CYS A 257 21.64 8.73 6.39
CA CYS A 257 21.30 7.58 7.24
C CYS A 257 21.72 7.75 8.71
N SER A 258 22.51 8.74 9.04
CA SER A 258 23.11 8.91 10.38
C SER A 258 22.07 9.12 11.49
N THR A 259 20.92 9.64 11.16
CA THR A 259 19.82 9.91 12.14
C THR A 259 18.46 9.60 11.54
N LEU A 260 17.54 9.07 12.36
CA LEU A 260 16.15 8.81 12.01
C LEU A 260 15.48 10.08 11.44
N GLY A 261 15.69 11.22 12.07
CA GLY A 261 15.06 12.48 11.65
C GLY A 261 15.40 12.94 10.23
N LYS A 262 16.59 12.61 9.71
CA LYS A 262 16.95 12.95 8.32
C LYS A 262 16.19 12.08 7.31
N VAL A 263 16.07 10.79 7.58
CA VAL A 263 15.28 9.86 6.75
C VAL A 263 13.81 10.26 6.76
N THR A 264 13.25 10.49 7.93
CA THR A 264 11.86 10.93 8.11
C THR A 264 11.61 12.25 7.38
N LYS A 265 12.47 13.26 7.54
CA LYS A 265 12.33 14.54 6.84
C LYS A 265 12.32 14.40 5.33
N LYS A 266 13.08 13.46 4.77
CA LYS A 266 13.15 13.24 3.33
C LYS A 266 11.92 12.51 2.77
N TYR A 267 11.41 11.50 3.48
CA TYR A 267 10.41 10.57 2.93
C TYR A 267 9.01 10.66 3.53
N LEU A 268 8.82 11.25 4.72
CA LEU A 268 7.50 11.49 5.29
C LEU A 268 6.61 12.36 4.37
N PRO A 269 7.10 13.45 3.75
CA PRO A 269 6.27 14.20 2.80
C PRO A 269 5.76 13.34 1.66
N SER A 270 6.56 12.38 1.19
CA SER A 270 6.12 11.46 0.11
C SER A 270 4.96 10.57 0.52
N GLN A 271 4.91 10.11 1.76
CA GLN A 271 3.77 9.35 2.28
C GLN A 271 2.53 10.22 2.40
N LEU A 272 2.67 11.40 3.03
CA LEU A 272 1.54 12.31 3.25
C LEU A 272 0.91 12.75 1.93
N ILE A 273 1.73 13.18 0.96
CA ILE A 273 1.28 13.65 -0.35
C ILE A 273 0.76 12.49 -1.22
N GLY A 274 1.38 11.31 -1.14
CA GLY A 274 0.99 10.17 -1.94
C GLY A 274 -0.29 9.48 -1.46
N ILE A 275 -0.48 9.34 -0.14
CA ILE A 275 -1.58 8.56 0.42
C ILE A 275 -2.81 9.42 0.71
N ILE A 276 -2.67 10.50 1.48
CA ILE A 276 -3.85 11.24 2.01
C ILE A 276 -4.78 11.76 0.91
N PRO A 277 -4.32 12.49 -0.13
CA PRO A 277 -5.22 12.95 -1.18
C PRO A 277 -5.93 11.81 -1.91
N ALA A 278 -5.22 10.71 -2.16
CA ALA A 278 -5.76 9.56 -2.87
C ALA A 278 -6.87 8.86 -2.05
N VAL A 279 -6.60 8.55 -0.77
CA VAL A 279 -7.59 7.86 0.07
C VAL A 279 -8.81 8.75 0.36
N VAL A 280 -8.63 10.06 0.55
CA VAL A 280 -9.74 10.99 0.74
C VAL A 280 -10.60 11.09 -0.51
N PHE A 281 -9.99 11.21 -1.69
CA PHE A 281 -10.68 11.23 -2.96
C PHE A 281 -11.49 9.95 -3.19
N TYR A 282 -10.87 8.78 -2.96
CA TYR A 282 -11.55 7.49 -3.15
C TYR A 282 -12.63 7.21 -2.09
N THR A 283 -12.42 7.67 -0.86
CA THR A 283 -13.47 7.64 0.17
C THR A 283 -14.67 8.50 -0.25
N PHE A 284 -14.42 9.70 -0.75
CA PHE A 284 -15.48 10.58 -1.24
C PHE A 284 -16.26 9.96 -2.39
N ILE A 285 -15.58 9.41 -3.38
CA ILE A 285 -16.22 8.72 -4.51
C ILE A 285 -17.00 7.49 -4.04
N GLY A 286 -16.47 6.71 -3.10
CA GLY A 286 -17.16 5.54 -2.56
C GLY A 286 -18.45 5.86 -1.79
N ILE A 287 -18.58 7.10 -1.29
CA ILE A 287 -19.81 7.60 -0.69
C ILE A 287 -20.83 8.02 -1.76
N LEU A 288 -20.37 8.54 -2.88
CA LEU A 288 -21.24 9.01 -3.97
C LEU A 288 -21.76 7.88 -4.88
N GLY A 289 -21.00 6.79 -5.04
CA GLY A 289 -21.34 5.64 -5.87
C GLY A 289 -22.03 4.52 -5.08
#